data_159005f10f94504538a4b20a9e788c1a
#
_entry.id   159005f10f94504538a4b20a9e788c1a
#
_cell.length_a   1.000
_cell.length_b   1.000
_cell.length_c   1.000
_cell.angle_alpha   90.00
_cell.angle_beta   90.00
_cell.angle_gamma   90.00
#
_symmetry.space_group_name_H-M   'P 1'
#
loop_
_entity.id
_entity.type
_entity.pdbx_description
1 polymer ?
#
loop_
_entity_poly.entity_id
_entity_poly.type
_entity_poly.pdbx_seq_one_letter_code
_entity_poly.pdbx_strand_id
1 'polypeptide(L)'
;MTENSFSNAGEIDLQKRAVEQNFKKICANMAAAAQRSGRDPKSVTLLAATKTVCPEVINYAIELGVPCIGENRVQEFLQKLPQLQGGARRDFIGHLQTNKVKDIVGKVAMIHSVHSLKLAREVGKVSEKLGLNTPVLLEVNLAGEESKSGFLKEQLPEALPEIAKIKGITVRGLMAIP
;
A
#
# COMPACT_ATOMS: atom_id res chain seq x y z
N MET A 1 11.40 6.53 28.09
CA MET A 1 12.10 5.24 27.94
C MET A 1 11.25 4.42 26.98
N THR A 2 11.65 4.38 25.73
CA THR A 2 10.97 3.62 24.67
C THR A 2 11.66 2.26 24.59
N GLU A 3 10.98 1.23 25.06
CA GLU A 3 11.41 -0.16 24.86
C GLU A 3 11.39 -0.47 23.37
N ASN A 4 12.58 -0.40 22.75
CA ASN A 4 12.84 -1.02 21.46
C ASN A 4 13.01 -2.52 21.73
N SER A 5 11.95 -3.29 21.60
CA SER A 5 12.02 -4.75 21.60
C SER A 5 12.76 -5.19 20.34
N PHE A 6 14.08 -5.36 20.45
CA PHE A 6 14.85 -6.10 19.45
C PHE A 6 14.32 -7.53 19.48
N SER A 7 13.64 -7.91 18.42
CA SER A 7 13.27 -9.32 18.22
C SER A 7 14.52 -10.17 18.35
N ASN A 8 14.48 -11.17 19.20
CA ASN A 8 15.60 -12.10 19.39
C ASN A 8 15.90 -12.78 18.03
N ALA A 9 17.17 -12.99 17.68
CA ALA A 9 17.59 -13.59 16.40
C ALA A 9 16.80 -14.88 16.07
N GLY A 10 16.50 -15.70 17.07
CA GLY A 10 15.66 -16.89 16.91
C GLY A 10 14.21 -16.59 16.47
N GLU A 11 13.64 -15.48 16.91
CA GLU A 11 12.30 -15.05 16.51
C GLU A 11 12.28 -14.56 15.05
N ILE A 12 13.31 -13.82 14.62
CA ILE A 12 13.48 -13.40 13.22
C ILE A 12 13.59 -14.60 12.29
N ASP A 13 14.36 -15.62 12.67
CA ASP A 13 14.51 -16.84 11.87
C ASP A 13 13.20 -17.62 11.76
N LEU A 14 12.41 -17.70 12.82
CA LEU A 14 11.08 -18.30 12.78
C LEU A 14 10.14 -17.53 11.86
N GLN A 15 10.15 -16.20 11.93
CA GLN A 15 9.36 -15.35 11.05
C GLN A 15 9.77 -15.52 9.58
N LYS A 16 11.06 -15.56 9.26
CA LYS A 16 11.56 -15.81 7.90
C LYS A 16 11.09 -17.15 7.34
N ARG A 17 11.18 -18.24 8.11
CA ARG A 17 10.66 -19.55 7.69
C ARG A 17 9.17 -19.54 7.43
N ALA A 18 8.39 -18.88 8.31
CA ALA A 18 6.96 -18.73 8.14
C ALA A 18 6.62 -17.91 6.87
N VAL A 19 7.35 -16.82 6.62
CA VAL A 19 7.21 -16.02 5.40
C VAL A 19 7.46 -16.86 4.16
N GLU A 20 8.53 -17.63 4.11
CA GLU A 20 8.86 -18.49 2.96
C GLU A 20 7.75 -19.50 2.66
N GLN A 21 7.30 -20.23 3.68
CA GLN A 21 6.24 -21.21 3.53
C GLN A 21 4.92 -20.58 3.08
N ASN A 22 4.53 -19.49 3.72
CA ASN A 22 3.29 -18.79 3.42
C ASN A 22 3.34 -18.15 2.02
N PHE A 23 4.45 -17.56 1.62
CA PHE A 23 4.60 -16.95 0.31
C PHE A 23 4.41 -17.98 -0.81
N LYS A 24 5.06 -19.15 -0.72
CA LYS A 24 4.88 -20.25 -1.68
C LYS A 24 3.42 -20.70 -1.77
N LYS A 25 2.77 -20.90 -0.61
CA LYS A 25 1.35 -21.31 -0.54
C LYS A 25 0.42 -20.26 -1.12
N ILE A 26 0.63 -18.98 -0.80
CA ILE A 26 -0.19 -17.86 -1.30
C ILE A 26 -0.06 -17.74 -2.81
N CYS A 27 1.16 -17.78 -3.36
CA CYS A 27 1.41 -17.73 -4.80
C CYS A 27 0.72 -18.88 -5.54
N ALA A 28 0.81 -20.12 -5.02
CA ALA A 28 0.13 -21.27 -5.60
C ALA A 28 -1.40 -21.11 -5.58
N ASN A 29 -1.96 -20.64 -4.46
CA ASN A 29 -3.40 -20.42 -4.34
C ASN A 29 -3.91 -19.30 -5.27
N MET A 30 -3.14 -18.21 -5.39
CA MET A 30 -3.46 -17.10 -6.29
C MET A 30 -3.44 -17.56 -7.75
N ALA A 31 -2.42 -18.32 -8.15
CA ALA A 31 -2.30 -18.85 -9.51
C ALA A 31 -3.49 -19.79 -9.83
N ALA A 32 -3.80 -20.72 -8.94
CA ALA A 32 -4.93 -21.64 -9.12
C ALA A 32 -6.27 -20.90 -9.18
N ALA A 33 -6.48 -19.86 -8.36
CA ALA A 33 -7.70 -19.06 -8.39
C ALA A 33 -7.85 -18.27 -9.70
N ALA A 34 -6.75 -17.65 -10.16
CA ALA A 34 -6.73 -16.91 -11.43
C ALA A 34 -7.06 -17.84 -12.60
N GLN A 35 -6.43 -19.01 -12.67
CA GLN A 35 -6.70 -20.01 -13.70
C GLN A 35 -8.17 -20.48 -13.71
N ARG A 36 -8.75 -20.76 -12.53
CA ARG A 36 -10.17 -21.15 -12.43
C ARG A 36 -11.11 -20.07 -12.93
N SER A 37 -10.74 -18.81 -12.83
CA SER A 37 -11.53 -17.67 -13.33
C SER A 37 -11.17 -17.25 -14.77
N GLY A 38 -10.36 -18.03 -15.48
CA GLY A 38 -9.94 -17.74 -16.85
C GLY A 38 -9.00 -16.53 -16.99
N ARG A 39 -8.33 -16.13 -15.88
CA ARG A 39 -7.40 -15.00 -15.86
C ARG A 39 -5.94 -15.47 -15.91
N ASP A 40 -5.09 -14.66 -16.53
CA ASP A 40 -3.65 -14.85 -16.40
C ASP A 40 -3.24 -14.64 -14.93
N PRO A 41 -2.57 -15.60 -14.28
CA PRO A 41 -2.04 -15.43 -12.92
C PRO A 41 -1.16 -14.18 -12.75
N LYS A 42 -0.43 -13.78 -13.78
CA LYS A 42 0.41 -12.58 -13.79
C LYS A 42 -0.38 -11.27 -13.75
N SER A 43 -1.70 -11.32 -14.01
CA SER A 43 -2.57 -10.14 -13.92
C SER A 43 -2.93 -9.77 -12.47
N VAL A 44 -2.58 -10.63 -11.50
CA VAL A 44 -2.85 -10.41 -10.08
C VAL A 44 -1.54 -10.16 -9.34
N THR A 45 -1.41 -9.00 -8.73
CA THR A 45 -0.22 -8.63 -7.96
C THR A 45 -0.44 -8.91 -6.48
N LEU A 46 0.46 -9.68 -5.87
CA LEU A 46 0.52 -9.81 -4.43
C LEU A 46 1.12 -8.55 -3.81
N LEU A 47 0.40 -7.96 -2.86
CA LEU A 47 0.92 -6.92 -1.99
C LEU A 47 0.99 -7.46 -0.57
N ALA A 48 2.19 -7.48 0.01
CA ALA A 48 2.39 -7.88 1.40
C ALA A 48 2.25 -6.65 2.33
N ALA A 49 1.28 -6.68 3.24
CA ALA A 49 1.16 -5.66 4.28
C ALA A 49 2.27 -5.85 5.33
N THR A 50 3.17 -4.88 5.44
CA THR A 50 4.39 -4.99 6.24
C THR A 50 4.35 -4.18 7.55
N LYS A 51 3.17 -3.63 7.90
CA LYS A 51 2.97 -2.99 9.20
C LYS A 51 3.43 -3.91 10.33
N THR A 52 4.12 -3.37 11.33
CA THR A 52 4.65 -4.07 12.51
C THR A 52 5.73 -5.14 12.23
N VAL A 53 6.16 -5.31 10.97
CA VAL A 53 7.20 -6.27 10.59
C VAL A 53 8.56 -5.55 10.57
N CYS A 54 9.61 -6.17 11.11
CA CYS A 54 10.95 -5.60 11.11
C CYS A 54 11.59 -5.60 9.70
N PRO A 55 12.51 -4.67 9.41
CA PRO A 55 13.13 -4.55 8.09
C PRO A 55 13.84 -5.82 7.62
N GLU A 56 14.43 -6.60 8.53
CA GLU A 56 15.15 -7.84 8.22
C GLU A 56 14.23 -8.90 7.61
N VAL A 57 13.01 -9.03 8.14
CA VAL A 57 12.00 -9.97 7.63
C VAL A 57 11.39 -9.45 6.33
N ILE A 58 11.20 -8.13 6.21
CA ILE A 58 10.71 -7.50 4.96
C ILE A 58 11.72 -7.72 3.84
N ASN A 59 13.01 -7.48 4.10
CA ASN A 59 14.07 -7.67 3.11
C ASN A 59 14.16 -9.13 2.66
N TYR A 60 14.04 -10.07 3.60
CA TYR A 60 13.98 -11.50 3.26
C TYR A 60 12.77 -11.83 2.37
N ALA A 61 11.60 -11.25 2.64
CA ALA A 61 10.43 -11.42 1.77
C ALA A 61 10.67 -10.87 0.35
N ILE A 62 11.38 -9.72 0.25
CA ILE A 62 11.78 -9.14 -1.05
C ILE A 62 12.75 -10.07 -1.79
N GLU A 63 13.73 -10.66 -1.10
CA GLU A 63 14.67 -11.64 -1.67
C GLU A 63 13.96 -12.90 -2.18
N LEU A 64 12.88 -13.33 -1.53
CA LEU A 64 12.02 -14.43 -1.98
C LEU A 64 11.17 -14.06 -3.22
N GLY A 65 11.14 -12.80 -3.62
CA GLY A 65 10.41 -12.34 -4.80
C GLY A 65 9.03 -11.74 -4.51
N VAL A 66 8.73 -11.29 -3.29
CA VAL A 66 7.52 -10.50 -3.01
C VAL A 66 7.57 -9.22 -3.84
N PRO A 67 6.62 -9.00 -4.78
CA PRO A 67 6.75 -7.94 -5.77
C PRO A 67 6.35 -6.56 -5.25
N CYS A 68 5.55 -6.51 -4.18
CA CYS A 68 5.03 -5.27 -3.62
C CYS A 68 4.85 -5.38 -2.10
N ILE A 69 5.26 -4.34 -1.39
CA ILE A 69 5.06 -4.19 0.05
C ILE A 69 4.20 -2.96 0.33
N GLY A 70 3.37 -3.02 1.37
CA GLY A 70 2.45 -1.96 1.75
C GLY A 70 2.56 -1.57 3.22
N GLU A 71 2.74 -0.28 3.47
CA GLU A 71 2.83 0.28 4.81
C GLU A 71 1.56 1.08 5.18
N ASN A 72 1.20 1.01 6.46
CA ASN A 72 -0.03 1.63 6.97
C ASN A 72 0.22 2.93 7.74
N ARG A 73 1.42 3.12 8.28
CA ARG A 73 1.74 4.25 9.16
C ARG A 73 2.93 5.02 8.61
N VAL A 74 2.75 6.33 8.42
CA VAL A 74 3.79 7.21 7.84
C VAL A 74 5.10 7.16 8.65
N GLN A 75 5.02 7.29 9.97
CA GLN A 75 6.21 7.28 10.84
C GLN A 75 6.96 5.95 10.75
N GLU A 76 6.23 4.83 10.83
CA GLU A 76 6.80 3.49 10.73
C GLU A 76 7.49 3.30 9.37
N PHE A 77 6.84 3.71 8.28
CA PHE A 77 7.42 3.66 6.94
C PHE A 77 8.74 4.45 6.85
N LEU A 78 8.75 5.69 7.36
CA LEU A 78 9.94 6.54 7.30
C LEU A 78 11.11 5.99 8.13
N GLN A 79 10.83 5.32 9.26
CA GLN A 79 11.85 4.66 10.08
C GLN A 79 12.45 3.44 9.39
N LYS A 80 11.62 2.66 8.68
CA LYS A 80 12.04 1.46 7.95
C LYS A 80 12.76 1.79 6.63
N LEU A 81 12.32 2.84 5.94
CA LEU A 81 12.74 3.17 4.57
C LEU A 81 14.24 3.11 4.32
N PRO A 82 15.12 3.66 5.21
CA PRO A 82 16.57 3.58 5.02
C PRO A 82 17.16 2.17 5.10
N GLN A 83 16.41 1.22 5.68
CA GLN A 83 16.83 -0.16 5.93
C GLN A 83 16.24 -1.13 4.91
N LEU A 84 15.27 -0.67 4.10
CA LEU A 84 14.63 -1.51 3.09
C LEU A 84 15.48 -1.62 1.84
N GLN A 85 15.70 -2.85 1.39
CA GLN A 85 16.38 -3.15 0.13
C GLN A 85 15.52 -2.78 -1.09
N GLY A 86 16.17 -2.61 -2.25
CA GLY A 86 15.49 -2.52 -3.54
C GLY A 86 14.89 -3.89 -3.95
N GLY A 87 14.07 -3.87 -5.01
CA GLY A 87 13.52 -5.09 -5.62
C GLY A 87 12.00 -5.23 -5.51
N ALA A 88 11.36 -4.65 -4.50
CA ALA A 88 9.91 -4.58 -4.40
C ALA A 88 9.38 -3.16 -4.56
N ARG A 89 8.20 -3.04 -5.18
CA ARG A 89 7.43 -1.81 -5.18
C ARG A 89 6.97 -1.50 -3.75
N ARG A 90 7.01 -0.24 -3.36
CA ARG A 90 6.58 0.22 -2.04
C ARG A 90 5.33 1.06 -2.20
N ASP A 91 4.23 0.65 -1.60
CA ASP A 91 2.96 1.35 -1.67
C ASP A 91 2.51 1.79 -0.27
N PHE A 92 1.73 2.84 -0.19
CA PHE A 92 1.08 3.28 1.05
C PHE A 92 -0.38 2.85 1.03
N ILE A 93 -0.78 2.05 2.00
CA ILE A 93 -2.11 1.42 2.03
C ILE A 93 -2.95 1.80 3.27
N GLY A 94 -2.37 2.55 4.21
CA GLY A 94 -3.07 2.96 5.42
C GLY A 94 -3.76 4.32 5.28
N HIS A 95 -4.54 4.70 6.29
CA HIS A 95 -5.20 6.02 6.29
C HIS A 95 -4.17 7.16 6.26
N LEU A 96 -4.21 7.97 5.21
CA LEU A 96 -3.28 9.09 5.00
C LEU A 96 -3.94 10.42 5.40
N GLN A 97 -3.40 11.03 6.44
CA GLN A 97 -3.79 12.40 6.82
C GLN A 97 -3.19 13.42 5.85
N THR A 98 -3.94 14.48 5.52
CA THR A 98 -3.51 15.52 4.57
C THR A 98 -2.18 16.18 4.95
N ASN A 99 -1.94 16.42 6.24
CA ASN A 99 -0.69 17.01 6.75
C ASN A 99 0.54 16.09 6.61
N LYS A 100 0.33 14.80 6.32
CA LYS A 100 1.38 13.78 6.14
C LYS A 100 1.67 13.46 4.66
N VAL A 101 0.91 14.02 3.73
CA VAL A 101 1.08 13.77 2.28
C VAL A 101 2.52 14.06 1.82
N LYS A 102 3.09 15.17 2.27
CA LYS A 102 4.47 15.58 1.95
C LYS A 102 5.54 14.56 2.40
N ASP A 103 5.21 13.75 3.39
CA ASP A 103 6.13 12.74 3.94
C ASP A 103 6.10 11.43 3.15
N ILE A 104 5.09 11.24 2.28
CA ILE A 104 4.82 10.02 1.50
C ILE A 104 5.06 10.22 0.01
N VAL A 105 4.57 11.32 -0.58
CA VAL A 105 4.73 11.59 -2.02
C VAL A 105 6.21 11.59 -2.41
N GLY A 106 6.54 10.88 -3.48
CA GLY A 106 7.91 10.69 -3.96
C GLY A 106 8.70 9.58 -3.25
N LYS A 107 8.16 8.97 -2.18
CA LYS A 107 8.79 7.86 -1.46
C LYS A 107 8.08 6.52 -1.68
N VAL A 108 6.85 6.56 -2.17
CA VAL A 108 6.04 5.37 -2.53
C VAL A 108 5.70 5.40 -4.01
N ALA A 109 5.47 4.23 -4.58
CA ALA A 109 5.08 4.09 -5.98
C ALA A 109 3.57 4.35 -6.19
N MET A 110 2.74 4.09 -5.17
CA MET A 110 1.30 4.28 -5.23
C MET A 110 0.72 4.55 -3.84
N ILE A 111 -0.34 5.37 -3.79
CA ILE A 111 -1.14 5.59 -2.58
C ILE A 111 -2.51 4.94 -2.82
N HIS A 112 -2.87 3.94 -2.02
CA HIS A 112 -4.12 3.18 -2.19
C HIS A 112 -5.32 3.79 -1.46
N SER A 113 -5.09 4.69 -0.53
CA SER A 113 -6.05 5.14 0.48
C SER A 113 -6.54 6.58 0.27
N VAL A 114 -6.76 6.98 -0.99
CA VAL A 114 -7.32 8.30 -1.28
C VAL A 114 -8.83 8.27 -1.05
N HIS A 115 -9.23 8.67 0.15
CA HIS A 115 -10.59 8.55 0.68
C HIS A 115 -11.45 9.82 0.52
N SER A 116 -10.91 10.90 -0.04
CA SER A 116 -11.64 12.17 -0.18
C SER A 116 -11.06 13.07 -1.25
N LEU A 117 -11.90 13.96 -1.81
CA LEU A 117 -11.47 14.98 -2.76
C LEU A 117 -10.42 15.93 -2.16
N LYS A 118 -10.54 16.22 -0.86
CA LYS A 118 -9.55 17.04 -0.12
C LYS A 118 -8.18 16.38 -0.13
N LEU A 119 -8.11 15.08 0.15
CA LEU A 119 -6.84 14.34 0.14
C LEU A 119 -6.29 14.25 -1.29
N ALA A 120 -7.12 13.96 -2.29
CA ALA A 120 -6.70 13.90 -3.68
C ALA A 120 -6.05 15.22 -4.14
N ARG A 121 -6.66 16.37 -3.79
CA ARG A 121 -6.11 17.70 -4.09
C ARG A 121 -4.77 17.95 -3.42
N GLU A 122 -4.60 17.52 -2.15
CA GLU A 122 -3.34 17.70 -1.44
C GLU A 122 -2.24 16.79 -2.03
N VAL A 123 -2.55 15.55 -2.39
CA VAL A 123 -1.60 14.66 -3.08
C VAL A 123 -1.17 15.29 -4.42
N GLY A 124 -2.13 15.76 -5.22
CA GLY A 124 -1.85 16.43 -6.50
C GLY A 124 -0.96 17.64 -6.33
N LYS A 125 -1.30 18.55 -5.42
CA LYS A 125 -0.52 19.76 -5.12
C LYS A 125 0.92 19.45 -4.71
N VAL A 126 1.12 18.48 -3.83
CA VAL A 126 2.48 18.09 -3.41
C VAL A 126 3.24 17.43 -4.55
N SER A 127 2.57 16.58 -5.34
CA SER A 127 3.18 15.92 -6.50
C SER A 127 3.61 16.93 -7.56
N GLU A 128 2.76 17.90 -7.93
CA GLU A 128 3.12 18.96 -8.88
C GLU A 128 4.31 19.77 -8.40
N LYS A 129 4.33 20.13 -7.11
CA LYS A 129 5.45 20.88 -6.52
C LYS A 129 6.79 20.12 -6.63
N LEU A 130 6.74 18.78 -6.63
CA LEU A 130 7.92 17.91 -6.77
C LEU A 130 8.19 17.51 -8.23
N GLY A 131 7.38 17.97 -9.19
CA GLY A 131 7.49 17.56 -10.60
C GLY A 131 7.09 16.09 -10.83
N LEU A 132 6.26 15.54 -9.96
CA LEU A 132 5.83 14.14 -9.99
C LEU A 132 4.38 13.99 -10.45
N ASN A 133 4.04 12.77 -10.86
CA ASN A 133 2.68 12.33 -11.07
C ASN A 133 2.46 11.04 -10.27
N THR A 134 1.77 11.16 -9.13
CA THR A 134 1.61 10.07 -8.17
C THR A 134 0.43 9.18 -8.55
N PRO A 135 0.65 7.86 -8.78
CA PRO A 135 -0.43 6.91 -8.95
C PRO A 135 -1.26 6.77 -7.67
N VAL A 136 -2.58 6.74 -7.79
CA VAL A 136 -3.48 6.60 -6.64
C VAL A 136 -4.61 5.61 -6.92
N LEU A 137 -5.11 4.97 -5.87
CA LEU A 137 -6.41 4.31 -5.86
C LEU A 137 -7.38 5.12 -5.01
N LEU A 138 -8.64 5.13 -5.40
CA LEU A 138 -9.70 5.75 -4.60
C LEU A 138 -10.26 4.73 -3.63
N GLU A 139 -10.19 5.03 -2.34
CA GLU A 139 -10.72 4.18 -1.28
C GLU A 139 -12.24 4.30 -1.22
N VAL A 140 -12.93 3.18 -1.31
CA VAL A 140 -14.40 3.09 -1.31
C VAL A 140 -14.87 2.39 -0.05
N ASN A 141 -15.76 3.02 0.68
CA ASN A 141 -16.46 2.42 1.81
C ASN A 141 -17.69 1.65 1.28
N LEU A 142 -17.51 0.34 1.09
CA LEU A 142 -18.55 -0.52 0.51
C LEU A 142 -19.72 -0.77 1.46
N ALA A 143 -19.44 -0.87 2.76
CA ALA A 143 -20.45 -1.18 3.77
C ALA A 143 -21.22 0.05 4.25
N GLY A 144 -20.75 1.26 3.96
CA GLY A 144 -21.33 2.51 4.46
C GLY A 144 -21.16 2.72 5.97
N GLU A 145 -20.22 2.01 6.59
CA GLU A 145 -19.94 2.16 8.02
C GLU A 145 -19.30 3.52 8.30
N GLU A 146 -19.85 4.30 9.22
CA GLU A 146 -19.34 5.62 9.59
C GLU A 146 -17.92 5.59 10.16
N SER A 147 -17.52 4.45 10.74
CA SER A 147 -16.17 4.24 11.30
C SER A 147 -15.09 3.99 10.26
N LYS A 148 -15.46 3.67 9.02
CA LYS A 148 -14.53 3.36 7.92
C LYS A 148 -14.31 4.56 7.01
N SER A 149 -13.08 4.76 6.58
CA SER A 149 -12.71 5.76 5.56
C SER A 149 -13.18 5.32 4.17
N GLY A 150 -13.23 6.27 3.25
CA GLY A 150 -13.52 6.01 1.83
C GLY A 150 -14.70 6.82 1.31
N PHE A 151 -14.76 6.96 0.01
CA PHE A 151 -15.95 7.49 -0.67
C PHE A 151 -17.10 6.50 -0.53
N LEU A 152 -18.29 6.99 -0.24
CA LEU A 152 -19.50 6.17 -0.41
C LEU A 152 -19.71 5.89 -1.92
N LYS A 153 -20.28 4.74 -2.25
CA LYS A 153 -20.52 4.34 -3.66
C LYS A 153 -21.28 5.43 -4.44
N GLU A 154 -22.24 6.04 -3.78
CA GLU A 154 -23.12 7.07 -4.33
C GLU A 154 -22.38 8.39 -4.59
N GLN A 155 -21.31 8.65 -3.86
CA GLN A 155 -20.49 9.88 -4.00
C GLN A 155 -19.48 9.80 -5.14
N LEU A 156 -19.08 8.59 -5.56
CA LEU A 156 -18.04 8.42 -6.57
C LEU A 156 -18.37 9.04 -7.93
N PRO A 157 -19.59 8.88 -8.50
CA PRO A 157 -19.92 9.47 -9.80
C PRO A 157 -19.78 10.98 -9.83
N GLU A 158 -20.06 11.66 -8.71
CA GLU A 158 -19.92 13.12 -8.57
C GLU A 158 -18.47 13.53 -8.33
N ALA A 159 -17.71 12.73 -7.57
CA ALA A 159 -16.32 13.04 -7.23
C ALA A 159 -15.34 12.78 -8.39
N LEU A 160 -15.59 11.77 -9.21
CA LEU A 160 -14.67 11.36 -10.28
C LEU A 160 -14.35 12.48 -11.29
N PRO A 161 -15.31 13.25 -11.83
CA PRO A 161 -15.00 14.35 -12.73
C PRO A 161 -14.12 15.44 -12.11
N GLU A 162 -14.29 15.70 -10.83
CA GLU A 162 -13.45 16.67 -10.10
C GLU A 162 -12.05 16.10 -9.84
N ILE A 163 -11.95 14.83 -9.47
CA ILE A 163 -10.66 14.16 -9.26
C ILE A 163 -9.87 14.08 -10.57
N ALA A 164 -10.54 13.81 -11.69
CA ALA A 164 -9.91 13.73 -13.01
C ALA A 164 -9.24 15.04 -13.48
N LYS A 165 -9.68 16.20 -12.94
CA LYS A 165 -9.08 17.50 -13.22
C LYS A 165 -7.84 17.80 -12.38
N ILE A 166 -7.57 17.00 -11.34
CA ILE A 166 -6.45 17.24 -10.43
C ILE A 166 -5.15 16.84 -11.14
N LYS A 167 -4.27 17.80 -11.33
CA LYS A 167 -2.91 17.57 -11.84
C LYS A 167 -2.06 16.88 -10.77
N GLY A 168 -0.96 16.25 -11.20
CA GLY A 168 -0.01 15.61 -10.29
C GLY A 168 -0.45 14.26 -9.72
N ILE A 169 -1.65 13.76 -10.09
CA ILE A 169 -2.09 12.41 -9.75
C ILE A 169 -2.58 11.65 -10.98
N THR A 170 -2.49 10.33 -10.92
CA THR A 170 -3.12 9.42 -11.88
C THR A 170 -3.96 8.40 -11.14
N VAL A 171 -5.28 8.43 -11.33
CA VAL A 171 -6.18 7.41 -10.77
C VAL A 171 -6.00 6.10 -11.53
N ARG A 172 -5.63 5.04 -10.82
CA ARG A 172 -5.36 3.71 -11.37
C ARG A 172 -6.47 2.71 -11.11
N GLY A 173 -7.43 3.07 -10.27
CA GLY A 173 -8.54 2.20 -9.90
C GLY A 173 -9.10 2.51 -8.53
N LEU A 174 -9.74 1.50 -7.96
CA LEU A 174 -10.40 1.57 -6.66
C LEU A 174 -9.69 0.66 -5.64
N MET A 175 -9.82 1.00 -4.37
CA MET A 175 -9.42 0.18 -3.24
C MET A 175 -10.60 0.03 -2.30
N ALA A 176 -10.79 -1.16 -1.77
CA ALA A 176 -11.76 -1.41 -0.71
C ALA A 176 -11.23 -2.46 0.26
N ILE A 177 -11.62 -2.32 1.53
CA ILE A 177 -11.43 -3.34 2.56
C ILE A 177 -12.83 -3.83 2.91
N PRO A 178 -13.14 -5.11 2.61
CA PRO A 178 -14.45 -5.70 2.86
C PRO A 178 -14.73 -5.86 4.36
#